data_8d64e880ff70e46c14a3c4d0cd1bc973
#
_entry.id   8d64e880ff70e46c14a3c4d0cd1bc973
#
_cell.length_a   1.000
_cell.length_b   1.000
_cell.length_c   1.000
_cell.angle_alpha   90.00
_cell.angle_beta   90.00
_cell.angle_gamma   90.00
#
_symmetry.space_group_name_H-M   'P 1'
#
loop_
_entity.id
_entity.type
_entity.pdbx_description
1 polymer ?
#
loop_
_entity_poly.entity_id
_entity_poly.type
_entity_poly.pdbx_seq_one_letter_code
_entity_poly.pdbx_strand_id
1 'polypeptide(L)'
;MSSRNDDEMMSSDYKLVQKLPYDLTRPVAEMAAFFDILPHSDSAALLTVAADADSCVAVWQAADGTRTVSRPFTVLQDVRGEWVRCTKLAVLDVLARVSGREAALPWGILTGVRPGKLAHKLLDGGLNGAALPQYLQRHYLLPARQAQLLTEICLLQRRLLPAAEKQAGIYIGIPFCPTRCSYCSFPSGIVPREEELQQKFLNFIEQDILAVVQLISMYKLNATAVYIGGGTPTSLSETAFARLIGLAARHLLLPGVREFTVEAGRPDCFSVEKLKVMEAYGVNRISVNPQTLHDKTLQAIGRSHTVRDFYQAYELVRHSSIKTVNTDLIIGLPGETAADVRASLDGIRALAPDNLTVHTLTLKKSAPLFGAQLSSLTAEEAEALVAYGGETAAAMGMLPYYLYRQHYMLGNLANIGYAASGSASLYNIQMMEERHVVLGIGPASATKVPQADGHHLKKLNMPKDIGTYTGNLPQL
;
A
#
# COMPACT_ATOMS: atom_id res chain seq x y z
N MET A 1 35.88 -37.03 12.85
CA MET A 1 35.20 -36.88 14.16
C MET A 1 35.30 -35.42 14.53
N SER A 2 34.31 -34.65 14.25
CA SER A 2 34.16 -33.26 14.69
C SER A 2 32.67 -33.07 15.04
N SER A 3 32.43 -32.93 16.34
CA SER A 3 31.12 -32.72 16.95
C SER A 3 30.49 -31.42 16.41
N ARG A 4 29.41 -31.55 15.66
CA ARG A 4 28.48 -30.43 15.49
C ARG A 4 27.79 -30.22 16.83
N ASN A 5 27.99 -29.05 17.43
CA ASN A 5 27.09 -28.53 18.44
C ASN A 5 25.77 -28.20 17.75
N ASP A 6 24.80 -29.06 17.92
CA ASP A 6 23.39 -28.77 17.68
C ASP A 6 22.91 -27.92 18.86
N ASP A 7 23.12 -26.60 18.79
CA ASP A 7 22.30 -25.69 19.53
C ASP A 7 20.89 -25.79 18.96
N GLU A 8 20.07 -26.63 19.59
CA GLU A 8 18.63 -26.64 19.41
C GLU A 8 18.11 -25.23 19.68
N MET A 9 17.98 -24.44 18.61
CA MET A 9 17.12 -23.27 18.61
C MET A 9 15.70 -23.80 18.84
N MET A 10 15.23 -23.76 20.10
CA MET A 10 13.87 -24.10 20.47
C MET A 10 12.93 -23.22 19.64
N SER A 11 12.28 -23.77 18.61
CA SER A 11 11.22 -23.07 17.89
C SER A 11 10.09 -22.85 18.89
N SER A 12 9.88 -21.59 19.28
CA SER A 12 8.88 -21.19 20.26
C SER A 12 7.53 -21.03 19.59
N ASP A 13 7.01 -22.07 18.94
CA ASP A 13 5.66 -22.04 18.38
C ASP A 13 4.63 -21.94 19.50
N TYR A 14 3.48 -21.33 19.24
CA TYR A 14 2.44 -21.13 20.26
C TYR A 14 1.03 -21.34 19.71
N LYS A 15 0.13 -21.71 20.60
CA LYS A 15 -1.32 -21.69 20.38
C LYS A 15 -1.92 -20.43 21.00
N LEU A 16 -2.69 -19.68 20.22
CA LEU A 16 -3.37 -18.49 20.70
C LEU A 16 -4.76 -18.78 21.22
N VAL A 17 -5.04 -18.35 22.43
CA VAL A 17 -6.40 -18.32 23.03
C VAL A 17 -6.77 -16.88 23.35
N GLN A 18 -7.88 -16.40 22.82
CA GLN A 18 -8.39 -15.06 23.03
C GLN A 18 -9.69 -15.08 23.82
N LYS A 19 -9.74 -14.34 24.92
CA LYS A 19 -10.94 -14.04 25.72
C LYS A 19 -11.22 -12.54 25.62
N LEU A 20 -11.43 -12.08 24.39
CA LEU A 20 -11.62 -10.68 24.03
C LEU A 20 -12.90 -10.51 23.22
N PRO A 21 -13.58 -9.35 23.28
CA PRO A 21 -14.77 -9.07 22.48
C PRO A 21 -14.44 -8.78 20.98
N TYR A 22 -13.18 -8.88 20.58
CA TYR A 22 -12.71 -8.61 19.21
C TYR A 22 -11.51 -9.53 18.87
N ASP A 23 -11.33 -9.82 17.59
CA ASP A 23 -10.26 -10.69 17.11
C ASP A 23 -8.94 -9.93 16.93
N LEU A 24 -7.88 -10.39 17.60
CA LEU A 24 -6.51 -9.92 17.48
C LEU A 24 -5.55 -11.00 16.96
N THR A 25 -6.05 -12.10 16.39
CA THR A 25 -5.22 -13.21 15.90
C THR A 25 -4.10 -12.71 14.97
N ARG A 26 -4.46 -11.90 13.97
CA ARG A 26 -3.47 -11.37 13.02
C ARG A 26 -2.48 -10.38 13.66
N PRO A 27 -2.92 -9.34 14.39
CA PRO A 27 -2.01 -8.45 15.11
C PRO A 27 -1.02 -9.16 16.03
N VAL A 28 -1.48 -10.18 16.76
CA VAL A 28 -0.63 -10.99 17.64
C VAL A 28 0.39 -11.79 16.82
N ALA A 29 -0.03 -12.45 15.75
CA ALA A 29 0.86 -13.21 14.88
C ALA A 29 1.94 -12.33 14.21
N GLU A 30 1.61 -11.10 13.80
CA GLU A 30 2.59 -10.16 13.25
C GLU A 30 3.64 -9.72 14.28
N MET A 31 3.21 -9.49 15.52
CA MET A 31 4.15 -9.16 16.60
C MET A 31 5.01 -10.36 16.97
N ALA A 32 4.43 -11.56 17.06
CA ALA A 32 5.14 -12.78 17.40
C ALA A 32 6.19 -13.16 16.35
N ALA A 33 5.86 -13.00 15.07
CA ALA A 33 6.79 -13.26 13.96
C ALA A 33 8.07 -12.39 14.02
N PHE A 34 8.01 -11.19 14.60
CA PHE A 34 9.20 -10.36 14.82
C PHE A 34 10.19 -11.01 15.81
N PHE A 35 9.69 -11.83 16.72
CA PHE A 35 10.49 -12.57 17.69
C PHE A 35 10.82 -14.00 17.23
N ASP A 36 10.57 -14.34 15.96
CA ASP A 36 10.70 -15.67 15.40
C ASP A 36 9.80 -16.73 16.09
N ILE A 37 8.67 -16.28 16.65
CA ILE A 37 7.66 -17.09 17.33
C ILE A 37 6.47 -17.24 16.38
N LEU A 38 6.13 -18.48 15.96
CA LEU A 38 5.09 -18.71 14.99
C LEU A 38 3.84 -19.35 15.60
N PRO A 39 2.63 -18.98 15.14
CA PRO A 39 1.41 -19.65 15.60
C PRO A 39 1.33 -21.06 15.03
N HIS A 40 1.12 -22.05 15.90
CA HIS A 40 0.93 -23.45 15.52
C HIS A 40 -0.18 -24.09 16.35
N SER A 41 -1.12 -24.83 15.69
CA SER A 41 -2.29 -25.41 16.35
C SER A 41 -1.94 -26.46 17.40
N ASP A 42 -0.84 -27.18 17.21
CA ASP A 42 -0.42 -28.32 18.02
C ASP A 42 0.72 -27.98 18.99
N SER A 43 1.07 -26.69 19.13
CA SER A 43 2.10 -26.26 20.04
C SER A 43 1.73 -26.51 21.50
N ALA A 44 2.70 -26.97 22.29
CA ALA A 44 2.57 -27.12 23.74
C ALA A 44 2.57 -25.74 24.46
N ALA A 45 3.14 -24.70 23.85
CA ALA A 45 3.12 -23.36 24.38
C ALA A 45 1.78 -22.67 24.10
N LEU A 46 1.25 -21.98 25.08
CA LEU A 46 -0.05 -21.32 25.04
C LEU A 46 0.10 -19.83 25.33
N LEU A 47 -0.30 -18.98 24.38
CA LEU A 47 -0.49 -17.55 24.61
C LEU A 47 -1.98 -17.27 24.84
N THR A 48 -2.34 -16.93 26.07
CA THR A 48 -3.71 -16.51 26.42
C THR A 48 -3.75 -14.99 26.53
N VAL A 49 -4.73 -14.37 25.89
CA VAL A 49 -4.96 -12.94 25.94
C VAL A 49 -6.40 -12.70 26.42
N ALA A 50 -6.55 -11.90 27.48
CA ALA A 50 -7.83 -11.58 28.08
C ALA A 50 -7.91 -10.10 28.44
N ALA A 51 -9.14 -9.58 28.56
CA ALA A 51 -9.41 -8.26 29.10
C ALA A 51 -10.53 -8.38 30.15
N ASP A 52 -10.38 -7.65 31.25
CA ASP A 52 -11.41 -7.41 32.25
C ASP A 52 -11.88 -5.95 32.21
N ALA A 53 -12.52 -5.46 33.28
CA ALA A 53 -13.02 -4.09 33.34
C ALA A 53 -11.88 -3.04 33.44
N ASP A 54 -10.75 -3.41 34.02
CA ASP A 54 -9.69 -2.48 34.42
C ASP A 54 -8.36 -2.69 33.70
N SER A 55 -8.16 -3.87 33.06
CA SER A 55 -6.86 -4.22 32.46
C SER A 55 -6.97 -5.23 31.30
N CYS A 56 -5.88 -5.29 30.53
CA CYS A 56 -5.61 -6.38 29.59
C CYS A 56 -4.46 -7.24 30.12
N VAL A 57 -4.61 -8.56 30.00
CA VAL A 57 -3.62 -9.53 30.47
C VAL A 57 -3.18 -10.42 29.31
N ALA A 58 -1.86 -10.61 29.16
CA ALA A 58 -1.25 -11.61 28.31
C ALA A 58 -0.50 -12.63 29.14
N VAL A 59 -0.77 -13.91 28.93
CA VAL A 59 -0.16 -15.03 29.66
C VAL A 59 0.46 -15.99 28.69
N TRP A 60 1.75 -16.18 28.79
CA TRP A 60 2.48 -17.24 28.10
C TRP A 60 2.70 -18.42 29.06
N GLN A 61 2.32 -19.61 28.61
CA GLN A 61 2.52 -20.86 29.36
C GLN A 61 3.26 -21.87 28.46
N ALA A 62 4.40 -22.33 28.92
CA ALA A 62 5.19 -23.35 28.25
C ALA A 62 5.90 -24.24 29.27
N ALA A 63 6.62 -25.26 28.82
CA ALA A 63 7.33 -26.18 29.70
C ALA A 63 8.37 -25.49 30.61
N ASP A 64 8.93 -24.37 30.15
CA ASP A 64 9.90 -23.55 30.88
C ASP A 64 9.28 -22.57 31.90
N GLY A 65 7.95 -22.57 32.01
CA GLY A 65 7.20 -21.80 33.00
C GLY A 65 6.11 -20.91 32.46
N THR A 66 5.57 -20.07 33.35
CA THR A 66 4.51 -19.11 33.04
C THR A 66 5.03 -17.68 33.15
N ARG A 67 4.73 -16.87 32.14
CA ARG A 67 5.04 -15.43 32.14
C ARG A 67 3.74 -14.64 31.95
N THR A 68 3.47 -13.73 32.86
CA THR A 68 2.23 -12.91 32.85
C THR A 68 2.58 -11.45 32.77
N VAL A 69 1.87 -10.72 31.94
CA VAL A 69 1.91 -9.26 31.85
C VAL A 69 0.49 -8.72 31.90
N SER A 70 0.25 -7.76 32.80
CA SER A 70 -0.99 -6.99 32.86
C SER A 70 -0.71 -5.53 32.53
N ARG A 71 -1.63 -4.91 31.77
CA ARG A 71 -1.58 -3.49 31.43
C ARG A 71 -2.91 -2.85 31.81
N PRO A 72 -2.92 -1.89 32.76
CA PRO A 72 -4.13 -1.18 33.12
C PRO A 72 -4.63 -0.33 31.95
N PHE A 73 -5.92 -0.13 31.89
CA PHE A 73 -6.51 0.83 30.95
C PHE A 73 -6.17 2.26 31.38
N THR A 74 -5.81 3.05 30.38
CA THR A 74 -5.73 4.50 30.51
C THR A 74 -6.92 5.06 29.74
N VAL A 75 -7.72 5.93 30.34
CA VAL A 75 -8.90 6.50 29.68
C VAL A 75 -8.43 7.39 28.52
N LEU A 76 -8.37 6.80 27.34
CA LEU A 76 -8.22 7.49 26.07
C LEU A 76 -9.62 7.62 25.44
N GLN A 77 -9.75 8.46 24.42
CA GLN A 77 -11.05 8.85 23.80
C GLN A 77 -11.89 7.68 23.24
N ASP A 78 -11.33 6.49 23.09
CA ASP A 78 -11.97 5.34 22.46
C ASP A 78 -11.73 4.07 23.26
N VAL A 79 -12.76 3.60 23.96
CA VAL A 79 -12.72 2.40 24.81
C VAL A 79 -12.24 1.17 24.03
N ARG A 80 -12.77 0.94 22.83
CA ARG A 80 -12.34 -0.18 21.98
C ARG A 80 -10.88 -0.03 21.53
N GLY A 81 -10.50 1.16 21.11
CA GLY A 81 -9.13 1.48 20.71
C GLY A 81 -8.16 1.29 21.87
N GLU A 82 -8.55 1.68 23.08
CA GLU A 82 -7.77 1.49 24.28
C GLU A 82 -7.56 0.01 24.62
N TRP A 83 -8.61 -0.78 24.57
CA TRP A 83 -8.50 -2.24 24.76
C TRP A 83 -7.54 -2.88 23.76
N VAL A 84 -7.70 -2.57 22.47
CA VAL A 84 -6.79 -3.07 21.43
C VAL A 84 -5.35 -2.64 21.69
N ARG A 85 -5.13 -1.40 22.12
CA ARG A 85 -3.81 -0.85 22.42
C ARG A 85 -3.16 -1.55 23.62
N CYS A 86 -3.87 -1.62 24.75
CA CYS A 86 -3.38 -2.26 25.96
C CYS A 86 -3.09 -3.75 25.76
N THR A 87 -3.98 -4.45 25.05
CA THR A 87 -3.77 -5.85 24.71
C THR A 87 -2.50 -6.06 23.90
N LYS A 88 -2.27 -5.24 22.88
CA LYS A 88 -1.05 -5.33 22.06
C LYS A 88 0.21 -5.02 22.88
N LEU A 89 0.16 -4.05 23.78
CA LEU A 89 1.28 -3.77 24.69
C LEU A 89 1.56 -4.95 25.63
N ALA A 90 0.52 -5.57 26.20
CA ALA A 90 0.70 -6.74 27.07
C ALA A 90 1.29 -7.93 26.29
N VAL A 91 0.81 -8.17 25.07
CA VAL A 91 1.35 -9.21 24.17
C VAL A 91 2.82 -8.93 23.82
N LEU A 92 3.15 -7.70 23.44
CA LEU A 92 4.51 -7.32 23.08
C LEU A 92 5.48 -7.56 24.25
N ASP A 93 5.09 -7.15 25.45
CA ASP A 93 5.93 -7.33 26.64
C ASP A 93 6.12 -8.82 27.00
N VAL A 94 5.08 -9.64 26.86
CA VAL A 94 5.22 -11.07 27.15
C VAL A 94 6.10 -11.76 26.12
N LEU A 95 5.97 -11.42 24.84
CA LEU A 95 6.82 -11.97 23.78
C LEU A 95 8.28 -11.55 23.94
N ALA A 96 8.53 -10.30 24.30
CA ALA A 96 9.89 -9.81 24.59
C ALA A 96 10.54 -10.59 25.77
N ARG A 97 9.78 -10.85 26.83
CA ARG A 97 10.25 -11.67 27.98
C ARG A 97 10.50 -13.14 27.61
N VAL A 98 9.70 -13.70 26.72
CA VAL A 98 9.84 -15.08 26.24
C VAL A 98 11.08 -15.23 25.37
N SER A 99 11.27 -14.31 24.43
CA SER A 99 12.38 -14.35 23.47
C SER A 99 13.71 -13.83 24.04
N GLY A 100 13.68 -13.12 25.18
CA GLY A 100 14.87 -12.41 25.70
C GLY A 100 15.31 -11.22 24.84
N ARG A 101 14.49 -10.80 23.86
CA ARG A 101 14.79 -9.69 22.93
C ARG A 101 14.09 -8.42 23.35
N GLU A 102 14.64 -7.28 22.97
CA GLU A 102 14.02 -5.99 23.21
C GLU A 102 12.72 -5.82 22.40
N ALA A 103 11.73 -5.15 22.99
CA ALA A 103 10.43 -4.87 22.38
C ALA A 103 10.48 -3.70 21.38
N ALA A 104 11.44 -3.72 20.43
CA ALA A 104 11.73 -2.62 19.49
C ALA A 104 11.20 -2.90 18.09
N LEU A 105 9.87 -2.97 17.93
CA LEU A 105 9.24 -3.16 16.62
C LEU A 105 9.39 -1.91 15.74
N PRO A 106 9.66 -2.05 14.40
CA PRO A 106 9.83 -0.92 13.48
C PRO A 106 8.65 0.06 13.43
N TRP A 107 7.43 -0.42 13.72
CA TRP A 107 6.20 0.40 13.80
C TRP A 107 5.50 0.29 15.15
N GLY A 108 6.24 -0.03 16.21
CA GLY A 108 5.67 -0.25 17.52
C GLY A 108 4.51 -1.22 17.47
N ILE A 109 3.42 -0.92 18.18
CA ILE A 109 2.20 -1.75 18.16
C ILE A 109 1.23 -1.40 17.02
N LEU A 110 1.62 -0.56 16.05
CA LEU A 110 0.79 -0.26 14.87
C LEU A 110 0.91 -1.39 13.81
N THR A 111 0.16 -2.45 14.00
CA THR A 111 0.11 -3.61 13.09
C THR A 111 -0.84 -3.44 11.89
N GLY A 112 -1.58 -2.33 11.82
CA GLY A 112 -2.52 -2.07 10.73
C GLY A 112 -1.84 -1.60 9.45
N VAL A 113 -2.50 -1.83 8.31
CA VAL A 113 -2.01 -1.44 6.98
C VAL A 113 -2.02 0.07 6.73
N ARG A 114 -2.76 0.84 7.53
CA ARG A 114 -2.93 2.29 7.39
C ARG A 114 -2.72 3.01 8.72
N PRO A 115 -1.48 3.19 9.17
CA PRO A 115 -1.19 3.88 10.45
C PRO A 115 -1.66 5.33 10.44
N GLY A 116 -1.75 5.99 9.27
CA GLY A 116 -2.29 7.33 9.11
C GLY A 116 -3.72 7.50 9.64
N LYS A 117 -4.56 6.47 9.58
CA LYS A 117 -5.93 6.54 10.12
C LYS A 117 -5.96 6.83 11.62
N LEU A 118 -5.06 6.22 12.39
CA LEU A 118 -4.95 6.50 13.81
C LEU A 118 -4.48 7.94 14.05
N ALA A 119 -3.45 8.39 13.32
CA ALA A 119 -2.94 9.73 13.45
C ALA A 119 -4.00 10.78 13.11
N HIS A 120 -4.76 10.59 12.02
CA HIS A 120 -5.90 11.46 11.69
C HIS A 120 -6.99 11.42 12.77
N LYS A 121 -7.33 10.25 13.32
CA LYS A 121 -8.29 10.12 14.41
C LYS A 121 -7.87 10.93 15.65
N LEU A 122 -6.61 10.85 16.03
CA LEU A 122 -6.08 11.62 17.15
C LEU A 122 -6.13 13.13 16.89
N LEU A 123 -5.78 13.57 15.68
CA LEU A 123 -5.88 14.96 15.27
C LEU A 123 -7.33 15.45 15.21
N ASP A 124 -8.27 14.65 14.73
CA ASP A 124 -9.70 14.96 14.72
C ASP A 124 -10.28 15.04 16.14
N GLY A 125 -9.72 14.26 17.07
CA GLY A 125 -10.03 14.30 18.51
C GLY A 125 -9.42 15.50 19.26
N GLY A 126 -8.74 16.42 18.54
CA GLY A 126 -8.21 17.65 19.12
C GLY A 126 -6.74 17.57 19.59
N LEU A 127 -6.04 16.46 19.32
CA LEU A 127 -4.61 16.40 19.61
C LEU A 127 -3.86 17.41 18.73
N ASN A 128 -3.00 18.23 19.33
CA ASN A 128 -2.18 19.17 18.59
C ASN A 128 -1.16 18.43 17.72
N GLY A 129 -1.00 18.85 16.46
CA GLY A 129 -0.07 18.24 15.51
C GLY A 129 1.39 18.21 16.00
N ALA A 130 1.81 19.23 16.75
CA ALA A 130 3.16 19.26 17.35
C ALA A 130 3.33 18.24 18.47
N ALA A 131 2.27 17.83 19.16
CA ALA A 131 2.29 16.81 20.21
C ALA A 131 2.14 15.39 19.68
N LEU A 132 1.69 15.23 18.43
CA LEU A 132 1.41 13.91 17.85
C LEU A 132 2.63 12.98 17.84
N PRO A 133 3.87 13.39 17.49
CA PRO A 133 5.02 12.50 17.50
C PRO A 133 5.29 11.92 18.88
N GLN A 134 5.29 12.74 19.92
CA GLN A 134 5.51 12.30 21.28
C GLN A 134 4.40 11.38 21.78
N TYR A 135 3.15 11.67 21.41
CA TYR A 135 2.00 10.83 21.73
C TYR A 135 2.14 9.42 21.12
N LEU A 136 2.51 9.33 19.83
CA LEU A 136 2.73 8.07 19.12
C LEU A 136 3.88 7.27 19.73
N GLN A 137 4.99 7.92 20.08
CA GLN A 137 6.11 7.27 20.77
C GLN A 137 5.69 6.70 22.12
N ARG A 138 5.03 7.51 22.95
CA ARG A 138 4.69 7.13 24.33
C ARG A 138 3.60 6.05 24.39
N HIS A 139 2.57 6.15 23.57
CA HIS A 139 1.36 5.33 23.67
C HIS A 139 1.32 4.15 22.69
N TYR A 140 2.08 4.23 21.58
CA TYR A 140 2.12 3.19 20.56
C TYR A 140 3.51 2.63 20.29
N LEU A 141 4.50 3.08 21.05
CA LEU A 141 5.91 2.64 20.96
C LEU A 141 6.52 2.81 19.56
N LEU A 142 6.08 3.84 18.82
CA LEU A 142 6.71 4.14 17.54
C LEU A 142 8.12 4.70 17.78
N PRO A 143 9.12 4.25 17.02
CA PRO A 143 10.41 4.93 17.00
C PRO A 143 10.23 6.41 16.58
N ALA A 144 11.10 7.29 17.08
CA ALA A 144 10.96 8.73 16.88
C ALA A 144 10.86 9.13 15.39
N ARG A 145 11.65 8.48 14.53
CA ARG A 145 11.67 8.71 13.09
C ARG A 145 10.32 8.41 12.44
N GLN A 146 9.73 7.24 12.75
CA GLN A 146 8.45 6.81 12.20
C GLN A 146 7.29 7.67 12.73
N ALA A 147 7.35 8.08 14.01
CA ALA A 147 6.35 8.98 14.58
C ALA A 147 6.39 10.36 13.92
N GLN A 148 7.58 10.89 13.66
CA GLN A 148 7.76 12.15 12.94
C GLN A 148 7.28 12.05 11.49
N LEU A 149 7.73 11.03 10.74
CA LEU A 149 7.31 10.75 9.36
C LEU A 149 5.79 10.67 9.23
N LEU A 150 5.14 9.89 10.10
CA LEU A 150 3.68 9.74 10.06
C LEU A 150 2.96 11.06 10.32
N THR A 151 3.49 11.86 11.24
CA THR A 151 2.95 13.19 11.57
C THR A 151 3.06 14.14 10.38
N GLU A 152 4.23 14.23 9.75
CA GLU A 152 4.48 15.09 8.59
C GLU A 152 3.54 14.74 7.43
N ILE A 153 3.41 13.44 7.13
CA ILE A 153 2.48 12.96 6.11
C ILE A 153 1.05 13.40 6.43
N CYS A 154 0.55 13.12 7.64
CA CYS A 154 -0.82 13.45 8.00
C CYS A 154 -1.11 14.96 7.98
N LEU A 155 -0.17 15.78 8.42
CA LEU A 155 -0.32 17.25 8.39
C LEU A 155 -0.30 17.79 6.96
N LEU A 156 0.54 17.23 6.07
CA LEU A 156 0.55 17.59 4.65
C LEU A 156 -0.77 17.19 3.98
N GLN A 157 -1.24 15.96 4.21
CA GLN A 157 -2.49 15.45 3.66
C GLN A 157 -3.67 16.34 4.04
N ARG A 158 -3.78 16.74 5.31
CA ARG A 158 -4.85 17.62 5.80
C ARG A 158 -4.86 19.00 5.14
N ARG A 159 -3.69 19.52 4.74
CA ARG A 159 -3.58 20.76 3.98
C ARG A 159 -4.04 20.60 2.54
N LEU A 160 -3.70 19.48 1.89
CA LEU A 160 -4.03 19.22 0.48
C LEU A 160 -5.49 18.85 0.28
N LEU A 161 -6.06 18.11 1.22
CA LEU A 161 -7.43 17.57 1.20
C LEU A 161 -8.12 17.80 2.57
N PRO A 162 -8.68 18.99 2.83
CA PRO A 162 -9.44 19.24 4.04
C PRO A 162 -10.68 18.32 4.14
N ALA A 163 -10.97 17.83 5.34
CA ALA A 163 -12.06 16.86 5.57
C ALA A 163 -13.47 17.47 5.43
N ALA A 164 -13.61 18.79 5.50
CA ALA A 164 -14.90 19.48 5.53
C ALA A 164 -15.68 19.44 4.21
N GLU A 165 -15.04 19.07 3.10
CA GLU A 165 -15.66 19.02 1.79
C GLU A 165 -16.06 17.58 1.44
N LYS A 166 -17.19 17.42 0.73
CA LYS A 166 -17.64 16.13 0.17
C LYS A 166 -16.77 15.72 -1.02
N GLN A 167 -15.47 15.60 -0.81
CA GLN A 167 -14.52 15.29 -1.86
C GLN A 167 -14.57 13.81 -2.24
N ALA A 168 -14.42 13.53 -3.52
CA ALA A 168 -14.37 12.18 -4.05
C ALA A 168 -13.17 11.98 -4.99
N GLY A 169 -12.52 10.83 -4.88
CA GLY A 169 -11.62 10.29 -5.90
C GLY A 169 -12.36 9.28 -6.76
N ILE A 170 -12.04 9.21 -8.04
CA ILE A 170 -12.60 8.25 -8.98
C ILE A 170 -11.49 7.32 -9.44
N TYR A 171 -11.72 6.02 -9.34
CA TYR A 171 -10.79 5.00 -9.77
C TYR A 171 -11.38 4.16 -10.90
N ILE A 172 -10.65 4.03 -12.01
CA ILE A 172 -10.99 3.12 -13.10
C ILE A 172 -9.98 1.98 -13.12
N GLY A 173 -10.46 0.77 -12.82
CA GLY A 173 -9.63 -0.44 -12.80
C GLY A 173 -9.63 -1.14 -14.15
N ILE A 174 -8.48 -1.22 -14.80
CA ILE A 174 -8.26 -1.98 -16.03
C ILE A 174 -7.51 -3.26 -15.67
N PRO A 175 -8.16 -4.44 -15.77
CA PRO A 175 -7.62 -5.68 -15.22
C PRO A 175 -6.69 -6.41 -16.20
N PHE A 176 -6.06 -5.70 -17.12
CA PHE A 176 -5.25 -6.30 -18.17
C PHE A 176 -3.77 -5.95 -18.03
N CYS A 177 -2.91 -6.93 -18.30
CA CYS A 177 -1.47 -6.78 -18.43
C CYS A 177 -0.96 -7.51 -19.68
N PRO A 178 0.19 -7.12 -20.26
CA PRO A 178 0.78 -7.86 -21.38
C PRO A 178 1.32 -9.23 -20.91
N THR A 179 1.90 -9.28 -19.71
CA THR A 179 2.39 -10.47 -19.02
C THR A 179 2.16 -10.34 -17.53
N ARG A 180 2.10 -11.45 -16.79
CA ARG A 180 1.94 -11.42 -15.34
C ARG A 180 3.30 -11.39 -14.65
N CYS A 181 3.57 -10.32 -13.90
CA CYS A 181 4.77 -10.26 -13.05
C CYS A 181 4.67 -11.27 -11.90
N SER A 182 5.78 -11.93 -11.60
CA SER A 182 5.83 -13.04 -10.64
C SER A 182 5.53 -12.62 -9.19
N TYR A 183 5.81 -11.38 -8.82
CA TYR A 183 5.52 -10.83 -7.49
C TYR A 183 4.11 -10.21 -7.37
N CYS A 184 3.42 -9.98 -8.50
CA CYS A 184 2.19 -9.19 -8.53
C CYS A 184 1.00 -9.97 -7.96
N SER A 185 0.28 -9.33 -7.04
CA SER A 185 -0.92 -9.87 -6.41
C SER A 185 -2.22 -9.20 -6.87
N PHE A 186 -2.14 -8.25 -7.79
CA PHE A 186 -3.33 -7.62 -8.34
C PHE A 186 -4.13 -8.60 -9.21
N PRO A 187 -5.47 -8.57 -9.12
CA PRO A 187 -6.31 -9.31 -10.06
C PRO A 187 -6.13 -8.75 -11.46
N SER A 188 -5.42 -9.49 -12.30
CA SER A 188 -5.21 -9.10 -13.71
C SER A 188 -5.12 -10.34 -14.59
N GLY A 189 -5.69 -10.22 -15.79
CA GLY A 189 -5.58 -11.17 -16.88
C GLY A 189 -4.63 -10.68 -17.97
N ILE A 190 -4.33 -11.54 -18.92
CA ILE A 190 -3.62 -11.13 -20.14
C ILE A 190 -4.60 -10.34 -21.02
N VAL A 191 -4.14 -9.23 -21.58
CA VAL A 191 -4.95 -8.41 -22.47
C VAL A 191 -5.43 -9.24 -23.69
N PRO A 192 -6.73 -9.23 -24.00
CA PRO A 192 -7.23 -9.90 -25.22
C PRO A 192 -6.57 -9.31 -26.47
N ARG A 193 -6.19 -10.17 -27.41
CA ARG A 193 -5.62 -9.74 -28.70
C ARG A 193 -6.67 -9.16 -29.63
N GLU A 194 -7.89 -9.66 -29.52
CA GLU A 194 -9.04 -9.27 -30.34
C GLU A 194 -9.55 -7.89 -29.90
N GLU A 195 -9.42 -6.93 -30.78
CA GLU A 195 -9.90 -5.55 -30.56
C GLU A 195 -11.38 -5.53 -30.14
N GLU A 196 -12.20 -6.38 -30.74
CA GLU A 196 -13.63 -6.46 -30.44
C GLU A 196 -13.90 -6.80 -28.97
N LEU A 197 -13.12 -7.68 -28.36
CA LEU A 197 -13.26 -8.04 -26.95
C LEU A 197 -12.90 -6.85 -26.05
N GLN A 198 -11.83 -6.13 -26.38
CA GLN A 198 -11.47 -4.91 -25.67
C GLN A 198 -12.57 -3.86 -25.75
N GLN A 199 -13.19 -3.69 -26.93
CA GLN A 199 -14.29 -2.75 -27.13
C GLN A 199 -15.56 -3.18 -26.36
N LYS A 200 -15.88 -4.46 -26.34
CA LYS A 200 -16.98 -5.00 -25.53
C LYS A 200 -16.75 -4.76 -24.02
N PHE A 201 -15.53 -4.99 -23.52
CA PHE A 201 -15.18 -4.68 -22.16
C PHE A 201 -15.39 -3.19 -21.85
N LEU A 202 -14.98 -2.30 -22.73
CA LEU A 202 -15.15 -0.86 -22.55
C LEU A 202 -16.62 -0.41 -22.54
N ASN A 203 -17.57 -1.18 -23.12
CA ASN A 203 -19.00 -0.88 -22.97
C ASN A 203 -19.46 -1.01 -21.50
N PHE A 204 -18.93 -1.98 -20.75
CA PHE A 204 -19.22 -2.11 -19.31
C PHE A 204 -18.58 -0.98 -18.50
N ILE A 205 -17.33 -0.62 -18.83
CA ILE A 205 -16.67 0.54 -18.22
C ILE A 205 -17.46 1.84 -18.45
N GLU A 206 -18.00 2.04 -19.64
CA GLU A 206 -18.83 3.20 -19.97
C GLU A 206 -20.12 3.23 -19.13
N GLN A 207 -20.80 2.08 -18.96
CA GLN A 207 -21.97 1.98 -18.08
C GLN A 207 -21.65 2.33 -16.63
N ASP A 208 -20.54 1.81 -16.09
CA ASP A 208 -20.08 2.13 -14.75
C ASP A 208 -19.74 3.64 -14.62
N ILE A 209 -19.08 4.23 -15.63
CA ILE A 209 -18.79 5.67 -15.66
C ILE A 209 -20.09 6.48 -15.54
N LEU A 210 -21.11 6.15 -16.34
CA LEU A 210 -22.39 6.85 -16.31
C LEU A 210 -23.11 6.70 -14.97
N ALA A 211 -23.06 5.51 -14.36
CA ALA A 211 -23.59 5.28 -13.02
C ALA A 211 -22.85 6.12 -11.95
N VAL A 212 -21.54 6.20 -12.03
CA VAL A 212 -20.72 7.02 -11.12
C VAL A 212 -21.04 8.50 -11.27
N VAL A 213 -21.23 9.00 -12.48
CA VAL A 213 -21.66 10.40 -12.73
C VAL A 213 -23.01 10.70 -12.08
N GLN A 214 -23.96 9.76 -12.18
CA GLN A 214 -25.25 9.90 -11.48
C GLN A 214 -25.09 9.94 -9.95
N LEU A 215 -24.24 9.09 -9.38
CA LEU A 215 -23.96 9.11 -7.94
C LEU A 215 -23.31 10.44 -7.49
N ILE A 216 -22.35 10.97 -8.27
CA ILE A 216 -21.71 12.26 -7.98
C ILE A 216 -22.77 13.38 -7.94
N SER A 217 -23.66 13.42 -8.93
CA SER A 217 -24.76 14.41 -8.99
C SER A 217 -25.74 14.24 -7.83
N MET A 218 -26.21 13.01 -7.59
CA MET A 218 -27.22 12.71 -6.55
C MET A 218 -26.74 13.08 -5.16
N TYR A 219 -25.49 12.76 -4.83
CA TYR A 219 -24.90 13.01 -3.50
C TYR A 219 -24.16 14.34 -3.41
N LYS A 220 -24.13 15.13 -4.50
CA LYS A 220 -23.43 16.41 -4.60
C LYS A 220 -21.97 16.28 -4.17
N LEU A 221 -21.28 15.26 -4.70
CA LEU A 221 -19.87 15.03 -4.43
C LEU A 221 -19.02 15.96 -5.27
N ASN A 222 -17.90 16.42 -4.71
CA ASN A 222 -16.88 17.20 -5.42
C ASN A 222 -15.76 16.24 -5.86
N ALA A 223 -15.78 15.79 -7.13
CA ALA A 223 -14.72 14.97 -7.68
C ALA A 223 -13.43 15.79 -7.81
N THR A 224 -12.33 15.30 -7.23
CA THR A 224 -11.03 16.01 -7.19
C THR A 224 -9.94 15.30 -7.95
N ALA A 225 -10.05 13.99 -8.14
CA ALA A 225 -9.08 13.17 -8.85
C ALA A 225 -9.77 12.06 -9.66
N VAL A 226 -9.23 11.80 -10.86
CA VAL A 226 -9.54 10.64 -11.69
C VAL A 226 -8.25 9.85 -11.88
N TYR A 227 -8.28 8.56 -11.57
CA TYR A 227 -7.13 7.67 -11.61
C TYR A 227 -7.45 6.40 -12.39
N ILE A 228 -6.75 6.17 -13.48
CA ILE A 228 -6.86 4.96 -14.31
C ILE A 228 -5.66 4.06 -14.01
N GLY A 229 -5.93 2.89 -13.44
CA GLY A 229 -4.87 1.97 -13.02
C GLY A 229 -5.33 0.52 -13.02
N GLY A 230 -4.71 -0.32 -12.17
CA GLY A 230 -5.06 -1.72 -11.97
C GLY A 230 -3.99 -2.68 -12.44
N GLY A 231 -4.16 -3.28 -13.62
CA GLY A 231 -3.12 -4.03 -14.29
C GLY A 231 -2.15 -3.08 -15.01
N THR A 232 -2.43 -2.85 -16.29
CA THR A 232 -1.66 -1.92 -17.13
C THR A 232 -2.61 -1.30 -18.15
N PRO A 233 -3.17 -0.12 -17.90
CA PRO A 233 -4.10 0.52 -18.84
C PRO A 233 -3.54 0.66 -20.24
N THR A 234 -2.25 0.95 -20.37
CA THR A 234 -1.56 1.06 -21.67
C THR A 234 -1.36 -0.28 -22.39
N SER A 235 -1.75 -1.42 -21.81
CA SER A 235 -1.75 -2.71 -22.50
C SER A 235 -2.88 -2.84 -23.53
N LEU A 236 -3.92 -2.02 -23.43
CA LEU A 236 -4.98 -1.95 -24.44
C LEU A 236 -4.42 -1.52 -25.80
N SER A 237 -5.10 -1.90 -26.87
CA SER A 237 -4.80 -1.39 -28.22
C SER A 237 -4.88 0.15 -28.25
N GLU A 238 -4.29 0.76 -29.24
CA GLU A 238 -4.33 2.23 -29.36
C GLU A 238 -5.77 2.76 -29.48
N THR A 239 -6.63 2.08 -30.24
CA THR A 239 -8.04 2.43 -30.41
C THR A 239 -8.82 2.27 -29.10
N ALA A 240 -8.66 1.14 -28.41
CA ALA A 240 -9.33 0.90 -27.14
C ALA A 240 -8.83 1.85 -26.04
N PHE A 241 -7.52 2.11 -26.01
CA PHE A 241 -6.94 3.07 -25.07
C PHE A 241 -7.46 4.49 -25.32
N ALA A 242 -7.49 4.93 -26.58
CA ALA A 242 -8.03 6.25 -26.93
C ALA A 242 -9.51 6.39 -26.53
N ARG A 243 -10.32 5.33 -26.75
CA ARG A 243 -11.71 5.30 -26.28
C ARG A 243 -11.81 5.40 -24.76
N LEU A 244 -11.02 4.63 -24.01
CA LEU A 244 -11.00 4.67 -22.55
C LEU A 244 -10.71 6.08 -22.02
N ILE A 245 -9.64 6.70 -22.52
CA ILE A 245 -9.23 8.06 -22.10
C ILE A 245 -10.30 9.07 -22.50
N GLY A 246 -10.86 8.97 -23.71
CA GLY A 246 -11.93 9.83 -24.17
C GLY A 246 -13.23 9.72 -23.35
N LEU A 247 -13.62 8.52 -22.93
CA LEU A 247 -14.76 8.30 -22.03
C LEU A 247 -14.51 8.94 -20.66
N ALA A 248 -13.34 8.69 -20.07
CA ALA A 248 -12.98 9.28 -18.77
C ALA A 248 -12.95 10.81 -18.85
N ALA A 249 -12.32 11.38 -19.86
CA ALA A 249 -12.22 12.83 -20.03
C ALA A 249 -13.61 13.48 -20.23
N ARG A 250 -14.44 12.91 -21.09
CA ARG A 250 -15.77 13.46 -21.41
C ARG A 250 -16.70 13.49 -20.21
N HIS A 251 -16.69 12.45 -19.38
CA HIS A 251 -17.70 12.25 -18.34
C HIS A 251 -17.22 12.54 -16.93
N LEU A 252 -15.91 12.43 -16.66
CA LEU A 252 -15.37 12.48 -15.29
C LEU A 252 -14.50 13.69 -15.01
N LEU A 253 -14.01 14.45 -16.03
CA LEU A 253 -13.29 15.69 -15.81
C LEU A 253 -14.25 16.83 -15.46
N LEU A 254 -14.90 16.70 -14.30
CA LEU A 254 -15.81 17.68 -13.75
C LEU A 254 -15.02 18.91 -13.23
N PRO A 255 -15.68 20.08 -13.02
CA PRO A 255 -14.98 21.33 -12.66
C PRO A 255 -14.07 21.25 -11.43
N GLY A 256 -14.32 20.33 -10.49
CA GLY A 256 -13.50 20.12 -9.29
C GLY A 256 -12.27 19.25 -9.49
N VAL A 257 -12.12 18.57 -10.63
CA VAL A 257 -11.05 17.62 -10.88
C VAL A 257 -9.73 18.36 -11.14
N ARG A 258 -8.75 18.11 -10.29
CA ARG A 258 -7.39 18.70 -10.36
C ARG A 258 -6.35 17.70 -10.83
N GLU A 259 -6.63 16.41 -10.71
CA GLU A 259 -5.73 15.31 -11.05
C GLU A 259 -6.40 14.34 -12.02
N PHE A 260 -5.77 14.09 -13.16
CA PHE A 260 -6.12 13.02 -14.08
C PHE A 260 -4.88 12.17 -14.33
N THR A 261 -4.84 11.02 -13.66
CA THR A 261 -3.70 10.10 -13.63
C THR A 261 -3.95 8.88 -14.50
N VAL A 262 -2.92 8.47 -15.24
CA VAL A 262 -2.88 7.20 -15.97
C VAL A 262 -1.63 6.41 -15.56
N GLU A 263 -1.82 5.15 -15.15
CA GLU A 263 -0.71 4.22 -14.95
C GLU A 263 -0.22 3.69 -16.31
N ALA A 264 0.96 4.13 -16.72
CA ALA A 264 1.74 3.56 -17.82
C ALA A 264 2.96 2.78 -17.26
N GLY A 265 2.70 2.00 -16.23
CA GLY A 265 3.73 1.35 -15.40
C GLY A 265 4.56 0.27 -16.09
N ARG A 266 4.28 0.02 -17.38
CA ARG A 266 4.99 -0.98 -18.21
C ARG A 266 5.54 -0.27 -19.47
N PRO A 267 6.85 0.02 -19.54
CA PRO A 267 7.48 0.63 -20.72
C PRO A 267 7.23 -0.13 -22.03
N ASP A 268 7.14 -1.46 -21.97
CA ASP A 268 6.85 -2.33 -23.11
C ASP A 268 5.43 -2.20 -23.70
N CYS A 269 4.55 -1.45 -23.03
CA CYS A 269 3.18 -1.15 -23.50
C CYS A 269 2.98 0.32 -23.86
N PHE A 270 4.03 1.11 -23.81
CA PHE A 270 3.98 2.54 -24.03
C PHE A 270 4.25 2.86 -25.51
N SER A 271 3.42 3.74 -26.13
CA SER A 271 3.64 4.24 -27.47
C SER A 271 3.47 5.76 -27.53
N VAL A 272 4.08 6.36 -28.56
CA VAL A 272 3.96 7.80 -28.83
C VAL A 272 2.51 8.18 -29.10
N GLU A 273 1.75 7.30 -29.76
CA GLU A 273 0.33 7.49 -30.08
C GLU A 273 -0.51 7.54 -28.80
N LYS A 274 -0.25 6.63 -27.85
CA LYS A 274 -0.95 6.65 -26.54
C LYS A 274 -0.57 7.89 -25.74
N LEU A 275 0.69 8.35 -25.81
CA LEU A 275 1.10 9.60 -25.17
C LEU A 275 0.36 10.80 -25.75
N LYS A 276 0.26 10.92 -27.07
CA LYS A 276 -0.52 11.98 -27.73
C LYS A 276 -2.00 11.97 -27.31
N VAL A 277 -2.60 10.79 -27.17
CA VAL A 277 -3.96 10.65 -26.66
C VAL A 277 -4.08 11.21 -25.25
N MET A 278 -3.16 10.83 -24.35
CA MET A 278 -3.13 11.34 -22.97
C MET A 278 -3.01 12.87 -22.93
N GLU A 279 -2.11 13.44 -23.73
CA GLU A 279 -1.95 14.91 -23.85
C GLU A 279 -3.22 15.59 -24.36
N ALA A 280 -3.81 15.07 -25.43
CA ALA A 280 -5.00 15.64 -26.07
C ALA A 280 -6.22 15.67 -25.14
N TYR A 281 -6.32 14.72 -24.22
CA TYR A 281 -7.43 14.61 -23.27
C TYR A 281 -7.11 15.17 -21.86
N GLY A 282 -5.96 15.82 -21.69
CA GLY A 282 -5.63 16.56 -20.46
C GLY A 282 -5.17 15.69 -19.29
N VAL A 283 -4.63 14.49 -19.57
CA VAL A 283 -3.91 13.74 -18.54
C VAL A 283 -2.74 14.61 -18.04
N ASN A 284 -2.68 14.85 -16.73
CA ASN A 284 -1.67 15.73 -16.15
C ASN A 284 -0.69 15.01 -15.22
N ARG A 285 -0.88 13.70 -15.02
CA ARG A 285 -0.02 12.82 -14.23
C ARG A 285 0.09 11.43 -14.85
N ILE A 286 1.29 10.89 -14.91
CA ILE A 286 1.57 9.56 -15.44
C ILE A 286 2.53 8.80 -14.52
N SER A 287 2.41 7.48 -14.46
CA SER A 287 3.41 6.63 -13.82
C SER A 287 4.21 5.87 -14.88
N VAL A 288 5.54 5.95 -14.81
CA VAL A 288 6.46 5.12 -15.60
C VAL A 288 7.35 4.38 -14.62
N ASN A 289 7.09 3.08 -14.43
CA ASN A 289 7.60 2.35 -13.27
C ASN A 289 8.66 1.31 -13.67
N PRO A 290 9.97 1.56 -13.41
CA PRO A 290 11.00 0.57 -13.67
C PRO A 290 10.94 -0.61 -12.71
N GLN A 291 10.58 -0.39 -11.44
CA GLN A 291 10.64 -1.30 -10.29
C GLN A 291 12.09 -1.57 -9.82
N THR A 292 13.02 -1.68 -10.74
CA THR A 292 14.47 -1.80 -10.57
C THR A 292 15.18 -1.28 -11.83
N LEU A 293 16.44 -0.90 -11.72
CA LEU A 293 17.29 -0.54 -12.85
C LEU A 293 18.32 -1.65 -13.17
N HIS A 294 17.91 -2.92 -13.04
CA HIS A 294 18.74 -4.10 -13.35
C HIS A 294 17.99 -5.06 -14.26
N ASP A 295 18.47 -5.24 -15.51
CA ASP A 295 17.83 -6.11 -16.51
C ASP A 295 17.70 -7.57 -16.04
N LYS A 296 18.69 -8.10 -15.32
CA LYS A 296 18.64 -9.44 -14.72
C LYS A 296 17.44 -9.60 -13.78
N THR A 297 17.20 -8.60 -12.94
CA THR A 297 16.08 -8.61 -12.00
C THR A 297 14.76 -8.45 -12.74
N LEU A 298 14.68 -7.58 -13.75
CA LEU A 298 13.48 -7.42 -14.59
C LEU A 298 13.07 -8.76 -15.21
N GLN A 299 14.02 -9.52 -15.75
CA GLN A 299 13.74 -10.87 -16.27
C GLN A 299 13.25 -11.83 -15.18
N ALA A 300 13.91 -11.84 -14.01
CA ALA A 300 13.54 -12.72 -12.89
C ALA A 300 12.12 -12.46 -12.37
N ILE A 301 11.64 -11.22 -12.42
CA ILE A 301 10.28 -10.86 -12.00
C ILE A 301 9.25 -10.90 -13.14
N GLY A 302 9.62 -11.38 -14.33
CA GLY A 302 8.70 -11.57 -15.47
C GLY A 302 8.30 -10.28 -16.17
N ARG A 303 9.18 -9.26 -16.18
CA ARG A 303 9.03 -8.05 -16.97
C ARG A 303 9.74 -8.19 -18.30
N SER A 304 9.08 -7.83 -19.40
CA SER A 304 9.60 -7.99 -20.76
C SER A 304 10.44 -6.80 -21.23
N HIS A 305 10.32 -5.64 -20.56
CA HIS A 305 11.12 -4.45 -20.90
C HIS A 305 12.50 -4.50 -20.26
N THR A 306 13.42 -3.76 -20.86
CA THR A 306 14.77 -3.51 -20.35
C THR A 306 14.85 -2.16 -19.63
N VAL A 307 15.95 -1.95 -18.91
CA VAL A 307 16.28 -0.63 -18.31
C VAL A 307 16.36 0.44 -19.40
N ARG A 308 16.87 0.11 -20.58
CA ARG A 308 16.91 1.03 -21.73
C ARG A 308 15.51 1.45 -22.17
N ASP A 309 14.55 0.52 -22.25
CA ASP A 309 13.17 0.83 -22.63
C ASP A 309 12.52 1.76 -21.61
N PHE A 310 12.84 1.57 -20.32
CA PHE A 310 12.39 2.49 -19.28
C PHE A 310 12.91 3.90 -19.50
N TYR A 311 14.22 4.07 -19.73
CA TYR A 311 14.79 5.39 -19.99
C TYR A 311 14.17 6.05 -21.21
N GLN A 312 13.95 5.30 -22.29
CA GLN A 312 13.31 5.82 -23.50
C GLN A 312 11.86 6.27 -23.23
N ALA A 313 11.07 5.47 -22.54
CA ALA A 313 9.69 5.84 -22.17
C ALA A 313 9.67 7.06 -21.24
N TYR A 314 10.57 7.13 -20.27
CA TYR A 314 10.69 8.26 -19.35
C TYR A 314 11.04 9.55 -20.11
N GLU A 315 12.02 9.51 -21.01
CA GLU A 315 12.44 10.64 -21.84
C GLU A 315 11.27 11.15 -22.72
N LEU A 316 10.54 10.25 -23.37
CA LEU A 316 9.35 10.60 -24.16
C LEU A 316 8.32 11.35 -23.31
N VAL A 317 8.05 10.88 -22.11
CA VAL A 317 7.09 11.54 -21.19
C VAL A 317 7.64 12.89 -20.74
N ARG A 318 8.92 13.02 -20.44
CA ARG A 318 9.50 14.31 -20.00
C ARG A 318 9.48 15.38 -21.09
N HIS A 319 9.43 14.99 -22.37
CA HIS A 319 9.27 15.92 -23.50
C HIS A 319 7.79 16.19 -23.84
N SER A 320 6.83 15.56 -23.16
CA SER A 320 5.40 15.80 -23.36
C SER A 320 4.86 16.97 -22.51
N SER A 321 3.62 17.31 -22.73
CA SER A 321 2.91 18.32 -21.91
C SER A 321 2.43 17.80 -20.55
N ILE A 322 2.63 16.50 -20.25
CA ILE A 322 2.23 15.89 -18.97
C ILE A 322 3.16 16.36 -17.87
N LYS A 323 2.61 17.08 -16.89
CA LYS A 323 3.39 17.84 -15.90
C LYS A 323 4.03 16.98 -14.82
N THR A 324 3.39 15.87 -14.43
CA THR A 324 3.81 15.07 -13.27
C THR A 324 4.15 13.65 -13.67
N VAL A 325 5.38 13.24 -13.42
CA VAL A 325 5.87 11.88 -13.67
C VAL A 325 6.18 11.20 -12.35
N ASN A 326 5.54 10.06 -12.10
CA ASN A 326 5.82 9.18 -10.98
C ASN A 326 6.67 7.99 -11.41
N THR A 327 7.60 7.58 -10.54
CA THR A 327 8.35 6.32 -10.68
C THR A 327 8.25 5.49 -9.42
N ASP A 328 8.17 4.16 -9.57
CA ASP A 328 8.15 3.23 -8.45
C ASP A 328 9.38 2.33 -8.47
N LEU A 329 9.98 2.12 -7.30
CA LEU A 329 11.02 1.13 -7.04
C LEU A 329 10.56 0.15 -5.97
N ILE A 330 11.03 -1.11 -6.04
CA ILE A 330 10.72 -2.15 -5.06
C ILE A 330 12.01 -2.66 -4.40
N ILE A 331 12.11 -2.52 -3.09
CA ILE A 331 13.19 -3.10 -2.29
C ILE A 331 12.86 -4.56 -1.99
N GLY A 332 13.85 -5.44 -2.14
CA GLY A 332 13.75 -6.85 -1.81
C GLY A 332 13.33 -7.75 -2.98
N LEU A 333 13.49 -7.29 -4.22
CA LEU A 333 13.29 -8.13 -5.40
C LEU A 333 14.29 -9.29 -5.47
N PRO A 334 13.92 -10.41 -6.14
CA PRO A 334 14.76 -11.60 -6.20
C PRO A 334 16.16 -11.32 -6.75
N GLY A 335 17.17 -11.77 -6.02
CA GLY A 335 18.57 -11.72 -6.44
C GLY A 335 19.23 -10.35 -6.38
N GLU A 336 18.54 -9.32 -5.85
CA GLU A 336 19.14 -8.01 -5.61
C GLU A 336 19.86 -7.94 -4.27
N THR A 337 21.03 -7.31 -4.31
CA THR A 337 21.82 -6.93 -3.14
C THR A 337 21.46 -5.50 -2.69
N ALA A 338 21.92 -5.11 -1.51
CA ALA A 338 21.77 -3.73 -1.03
C ALA A 338 22.46 -2.71 -1.98
N ALA A 339 23.56 -3.10 -2.63
CA ALA A 339 24.24 -2.26 -3.61
C ALA A 339 23.41 -2.03 -4.88
N ASP A 340 22.73 -3.07 -5.37
CA ASP A 340 21.87 -2.97 -6.56
C ASP A 340 20.69 -2.02 -6.31
N VAL A 341 20.04 -2.14 -5.16
CA VAL A 341 18.93 -1.24 -4.78
C VAL A 341 19.41 0.21 -4.64
N ARG A 342 20.59 0.44 -4.04
CA ARG A 342 21.20 1.79 -3.98
C ARG A 342 21.47 2.35 -5.35
N ALA A 343 22.06 1.55 -6.24
CA ALA A 343 22.33 1.97 -7.63
C ALA A 343 21.02 2.34 -8.37
N SER A 344 19.95 1.60 -8.16
CA SER A 344 18.61 1.93 -8.70
C SER A 344 18.09 3.26 -8.17
N LEU A 345 18.18 3.50 -6.85
CA LEU A 345 17.78 4.76 -6.21
C LEU A 345 18.61 5.95 -6.73
N ASP A 346 19.92 5.79 -6.88
CA ASP A 346 20.80 6.81 -7.45
C ASP A 346 20.49 7.11 -8.92
N GLY A 347 20.16 6.08 -9.70
CA GLY A 347 19.71 6.23 -11.09
C GLY A 347 18.41 7.04 -11.19
N ILE A 348 17.44 6.78 -10.30
CA ILE A 348 16.20 7.57 -10.23
C ILE A 348 16.47 8.99 -9.76
N ARG A 349 17.39 9.19 -8.81
CA ARG A 349 17.80 10.55 -8.41
C ARG A 349 18.35 11.37 -9.57
N ALA A 350 19.12 10.76 -10.43
CA ALA A 350 19.65 11.43 -11.61
C ALA A 350 18.58 11.84 -12.63
N LEU A 351 17.48 11.07 -12.71
CA LEU A 351 16.32 11.39 -13.55
C LEU A 351 15.43 12.49 -12.97
N ALA A 352 15.47 12.71 -11.66
CA ALA A 352 14.70 13.71 -10.93
C ALA A 352 13.18 13.69 -11.31
N PRO A 353 12.44 12.58 -11.10
CA PRO A 353 11.00 12.55 -11.34
C PRO A 353 10.29 13.52 -10.38
N ASP A 354 9.00 13.80 -10.63
CA ASP A 354 8.20 14.64 -9.74
C ASP A 354 7.68 13.88 -8.52
N ASN A 355 7.60 12.53 -8.65
CA ASN A 355 7.23 11.63 -7.56
C ASN A 355 8.09 10.37 -7.60
N LEU A 356 8.41 9.88 -6.42
CA LEU A 356 9.04 8.58 -6.19
C LEU A 356 8.22 7.79 -5.18
N THR A 357 7.87 6.54 -5.51
CA THR A 357 7.36 5.60 -4.53
C THR A 357 8.39 4.50 -4.28
N VAL A 358 8.78 4.35 -3.02
CA VAL A 358 9.64 3.26 -2.56
C VAL A 358 8.77 2.21 -1.91
N HIS A 359 8.65 1.08 -2.59
CA HIS A 359 7.93 -0.09 -2.10
C HIS A 359 8.89 -1.07 -1.43
N THR A 360 8.39 -1.79 -0.44
CA THR A 360 9.05 -2.98 0.10
C THR A 360 8.29 -4.21 -0.37
N LEU A 361 8.98 -5.19 -0.90
CA LEU A 361 8.37 -6.40 -1.46
C LEU A 361 7.44 -7.06 -0.46
N THR A 362 6.25 -7.38 -0.93
CA THR A 362 5.23 -8.10 -0.17
C THR A 362 4.65 -9.19 -1.06
N LEU A 363 4.81 -10.44 -0.66
CA LEU A 363 4.23 -11.58 -1.37
C LEU A 363 2.91 -11.97 -0.75
N LYS A 364 1.83 -11.79 -1.48
CA LYS A 364 0.50 -12.27 -1.11
C LYS A 364 0.24 -13.66 -1.68
N LYS A 365 -0.70 -14.40 -1.09
CA LYS A 365 -1.09 -15.75 -1.53
C LYS A 365 -1.44 -15.85 -3.03
N SER A 366 -1.88 -14.74 -3.65
CA SER A 366 -2.21 -14.69 -5.08
C SER A 366 -1.00 -14.41 -6.00
N ALA A 367 0.16 -14.08 -5.44
CA ALA A 367 1.38 -13.87 -6.23
C ALA A 367 2.01 -15.22 -6.61
N PRO A 368 2.46 -15.41 -7.86
CA PRO A 368 3.13 -16.65 -8.28
C PRO A 368 4.33 -17.05 -7.41
N LEU A 369 5.06 -16.07 -6.89
CA LEU A 369 6.22 -16.27 -6.02
C LEU A 369 5.87 -16.42 -4.52
N PHE A 370 4.59 -16.57 -4.17
CA PHE A 370 4.21 -16.73 -2.76
C PHE A 370 4.85 -18.00 -2.15
N GLY A 371 5.49 -17.85 -1.00
CA GLY A 371 6.17 -18.95 -0.30
C GLY A 371 7.62 -19.21 -0.73
N ALA A 372 8.12 -18.50 -1.76
CA ALA A 372 9.53 -18.57 -2.12
C ALA A 372 10.36 -17.61 -1.25
N GLN A 373 11.54 -18.05 -0.83
CA GLN A 373 12.53 -17.17 -0.19
C GLN A 373 13.27 -16.41 -1.29
N LEU A 374 12.92 -15.15 -1.49
CA LEU A 374 13.33 -14.40 -2.68
C LEU A 374 14.33 -13.30 -2.42
N SER A 375 14.26 -12.66 -1.28
CA SER A 375 15.17 -11.57 -0.94
C SER A 375 16.43 -12.11 -0.27
N SER A 376 17.60 -11.66 -0.73
CA SER A 376 18.88 -11.87 -0.06
C SER A 376 19.14 -10.84 1.05
N LEU A 377 18.24 -9.83 1.19
CA LEU A 377 18.40 -8.76 2.16
C LEU A 377 17.95 -9.20 3.55
N THR A 378 18.69 -8.82 4.56
CA THR A 378 18.23 -8.89 5.95
C THR A 378 17.19 -7.81 6.26
N ALA A 379 16.52 -7.90 7.39
CA ALA A 379 15.56 -6.89 7.84
C ALA A 379 16.24 -5.53 8.04
N GLU A 380 17.43 -5.53 8.61
CA GLU A 380 18.25 -4.34 8.88
C GLU A 380 18.71 -3.68 7.57
N GLU A 381 19.15 -4.47 6.59
CA GLU A 381 19.50 -3.96 5.25
C GLU A 381 18.30 -3.34 4.56
N ALA A 382 17.14 -3.99 4.61
CA ALA A 382 15.91 -3.46 4.04
C ALA A 382 15.48 -2.15 4.72
N GLU A 383 15.60 -2.04 6.04
CA GLU A 383 15.31 -0.81 6.78
C GLU A 383 16.27 0.32 6.38
N ALA A 384 17.56 0.03 6.27
CA ALA A 384 18.58 0.98 5.81
C ALA A 384 18.31 1.47 4.37
N LEU A 385 17.81 0.58 3.50
CA LEU A 385 17.45 0.94 2.12
C LEU A 385 16.18 1.80 2.04
N VAL A 386 15.17 1.54 2.86
CA VAL A 386 13.99 2.42 2.97
C VAL A 386 14.40 3.80 3.48
N ALA A 387 15.33 3.84 4.43
CA ALA A 387 15.91 5.10 4.90
C ALA A 387 16.62 5.86 3.79
N TYR A 388 17.48 5.16 3.03
CA TYR A 388 18.19 5.72 1.88
C TYR A 388 17.25 6.21 0.77
N GLY A 389 16.14 5.51 0.54
CA GLY A 389 15.07 5.98 -0.37
C GLY A 389 14.49 7.33 0.07
N GLY A 390 14.29 7.54 1.37
CA GLY A 390 13.86 8.82 1.91
C GLY A 390 14.92 9.93 1.76
N GLU A 391 16.20 9.62 1.97
CA GLU A 391 17.33 10.55 1.76
C GLU A 391 17.44 10.93 0.28
N THR A 392 17.29 9.94 -0.61
CA THR A 392 17.28 10.14 -2.08
C THR A 392 16.13 11.08 -2.48
N ALA A 393 14.93 10.87 -1.97
CA ALA A 393 13.79 11.73 -2.21
C ALA A 393 14.01 13.16 -1.66
N ALA A 394 14.53 13.29 -0.46
CA ALA A 394 14.86 14.57 0.14
C ALA A 394 15.92 15.34 -0.67
N ALA A 395 16.92 14.65 -1.21
CA ALA A 395 17.94 15.23 -2.10
C ALA A 395 17.35 15.77 -3.42
N MET A 396 16.18 15.26 -3.85
CA MET A 396 15.37 15.78 -4.97
C MET A 396 14.37 16.87 -4.55
N GLY A 397 14.38 17.32 -3.28
CA GLY A 397 13.43 18.32 -2.76
C GLY A 397 12.02 17.77 -2.54
N MET A 398 11.85 16.46 -2.47
CA MET A 398 10.55 15.81 -2.26
C MET A 398 10.24 15.65 -0.77
N LEU A 399 8.96 15.71 -0.45
CA LEU A 399 8.41 15.41 0.88
C LEU A 399 7.58 14.12 0.84
N PRO A 400 7.58 13.33 1.93
CA PRO A 400 6.69 12.19 2.04
C PRO A 400 5.23 12.68 2.11
N TYR A 401 4.33 12.09 1.31
CA TYR A 401 2.94 12.54 1.24
C TYR A 401 1.90 11.44 1.44
N TYR A 402 2.28 10.18 1.33
CA TYR A 402 1.45 9.04 1.73
C TYR A 402 2.32 7.86 2.18
N LEU A 403 1.69 7.00 2.98
CA LEU A 403 2.32 5.81 3.51
C LEU A 403 1.26 4.73 3.70
N TYR A 404 1.62 3.50 3.37
CA TYR A 404 0.83 2.34 3.73
C TYR A 404 1.71 1.14 4.02
N ARG A 405 1.19 0.20 4.78
CA ARG A 405 1.83 -1.06 5.08
C ARG A 405 1.04 -2.21 4.50
N GLN A 406 1.66 -3.35 4.38
CA GLN A 406 1.01 -4.60 4.01
C GLN A 406 1.40 -5.67 5.02
N HIS A 407 0.62 -6.73 5.10
CA HIS A 407 1.01 -7.90 5.87
C HIS A 407 2.11 -8.65 5.11
N TYR A 408 3.01 -9.28 5.85
CA TYR A 408 4.13 -10.07 5.28
C TYR A 408 5.13 -9.24 4.44
N MET A 409 5.31 -7.98 4.79
CA MET A 409 6.38 -7.16 4.22
C MET A 409 7.73 -7.58 4.79
N LEU A 410 8.76 -7.55 3.95
CA LEU A 410 10.15 -7.71 4.39
C LEU A 410 10.45 -6.67 5.50
N GLY A 411 11.05 -7.13 6.61
CA GLY A 411 11.37 -6.27 7.76
C GLY A 411 10.17 -5.59 8.43
N ASN A 412 8.92 -5.96 8.09
CA ASN A 412 7.70 -5.31 8.60
C ASN A 412 7.68 -3.78 8.39
N LEU A 413 8.24 -3.32 7.28
CA LEU A 413 8.46 -1.91 6.91
C LEU A 413 7.20 -1.24 6.35
N ALA A 414 7.36 -0.19 5.55
CA ALA A 414 6.26 0.56 4.92
C ALA A 414 6.60 0.92 3.48
N ASN A 415 5.56 1.09 2.65
CA ASN A 415 5.65 1.73 1.35
C ASN A 415 5.43 3.23 1.53
N ILE A 416 6.31 4.04 0.98
CA ILE A 416 6.29 5.48 1.17
C ILE A 416 6.35 6.17 -0.20
N GLY A 417 5.40 7.07 -0.43
CA GLY A 417 5.40 7.93 -1.60
C GLY A 417 5.90 9.33 -1.25
N TYR A 418 6.82 9.82 -2.07
CA TYR A 418 7.43 11.12 -1.98
C TYR A 418 7.03 11.99 -3.19
N ALA A 419 6.89 13.29 -2.99
CA ALA A 419 6.47 14.22 -4.03
C ALA A 419 7.23 15.54 -3.94
N ALA A 420 7.60 16.08 -5.09
CA ALA A 420 7.99 17.48 -5.21
C ALA A 420 6.80 18.40 -4.88
N SER A 421 7.10 19.66 -4.56
CA SER A 421 6.05 20.62 -4.22
C SER A 421 4.98 20.74 -5.31
N GLY A 422 3.71 20.58 -4.95
CA GLY A 422 2.58 20.62 -5.87
C GLY A 422 2.32 19.33 -6.67
N SER A 423 3.15 18.28 -6.52
CA SER A 423 3.05 17.04 -7.28
C SER A 423 2.49 15.85 -6.49
N ALA A 424 2.00 16.04 -5.27
CA ALA A 424 1.39 14.97 -4.49
C ALA A 424 0.10 14.45 -5.15
N SER A 425 -0.05 13.13 -5.28
CA SER A 425 -1.27 12.54 -5.85
C SER A 425 -2.42 12.61 -4.86
N LEU A 426 -3.47 13.31 -5.24
CA LEU A 426 -4.70 13.46 -4.45
C LEU A 426 -5.42 12.11 -4.32
N TYR A 427 -5.46 11.34 -5.41
CA TYR A 427 -6.05 10.00 -5.38
C TYR A 427 -5.34 9.07 -4.38
N ASN A 428 -4.00 9.05 -4.37
CA ASN A 428 -3.25 8.22 -3.43
C ASN A 428 -3.54 8.62 -1.97
N ILE A 429 -3.64 9.91 -1.70
CA ILE A 429 -4.04 10.41 -0.38
C ILE A 429 -5.43 9.89 -0.02
N GLN A 430 -6.44 10.10 -0.88
CA GLN A 430 -7.83 9.67 -0.63
C GLN A 430 -7.94 8.15 -0.40
N MET A 431 -7.20 7.36 -1.19
CA MET A 431 -7.18 5.91 -1.07
C MET A 431 -6.56 5.43 0.26
N MET A 432 -5.50 6.12 0.74
CA MET A 432 -4.75 5.71 1.93
C MET A 432 -5.36 6.24 3.23
N GLU A 433 -5.82 7.47 3.25
CA GLU A 433 -6.47 8.05 4.44
C GLU A 433 -7.84 7.45 4.74
N GLU A 434 -8.59 7.10 3.70
CA GLU A 434 -9.97 6.63 3.79
C GLU A 434 -10.91 7.63 4.51
N ARG A 435 -10.66 8.92 4.35
CA ARG A 435 -11.46 10.04 4.91
C ARG A 435 -12.41 10.66 3.88
N HIS A 436 -12.22 10.32 2.60
CA HIS A 436 -12.99 10.80 1.47
C HIS A 436 -13.66 9.64 0.74
N VAL A 437 -14.68 9.94 -0.04
CA VAL A 437 -15.31 8.95 -0.90
C VAL A 437 -14.33 8.54 -2.01
N VAL A 438 -14.25 7.25 -2.29
CA VAL A 438 -13.59 6.74 -3.48
C VAL A 438 -14.61 5.96 -4.28
N LEU A 439 -14.86 6.35 -5.52
CA LEU A 439 -15.80 5.71 -6.43
C LEU A 439 -15.04 4.77 -7.36
N GLY A 440 -15.36 3.48 -7.30
CA GLY A 440 -14.70 2.44 -8.09
C GLY A 440 -15.48 2.11 -9.35
N ILE A 441 -14.79 2.05 -10.49
CA ILE A 441 -15.26 1.69 -11.81
C ILE A 441 -14.46 0.49 -12.29
N GLY A 442 -15.11 -0.50 -12.89
CA GLY A 442 -14.46 -1.66 -13.47
C GLY A 442 -14.17 -2.79 -12.46
N PRO A 443 -13.71 -3.95 -12.95
CA PRO A 443 -13.51 -5.14 -12.13
C PRO A 443 -12.41 -4.94 -11.09
N ALA A 444 -12.54 -5.65 -9.96
CA ALA A 444 -11.65 -5.58 -8.80
C ALA A 444 -11.54 -4.19 -8.16
N SER A 445 -12.30 -3.20 -8.61
CA SER A 445 -12.40 -1.89 -7.96
C SER A 445 -13.29 -1.95 -6.71
N ALA A 446 -13.25 -0.91 -5.89
CA ALA A 446 -14.11 -0.79 -4.73
C ALA A 446 -14.55 0.65 -4.52
N THR A 447 -15.85 0.85 -4.35
CA THR A 447 -16.37 2.10 -3.82
C THR A 447 -16.26 2.09 -2.30
N LYS A 448 -15.65 3.14 -1.75
CA LYS A 448 -15.43 3.33 -0.32
C LYS A 448 -16.14 4.59 0.14
N VAL A 449 -17.01 4.44 1.14
CA VAL A 449 -17.77 5.56 1.70
C VAL A 449 -17.46 5.67 3.18
N PRO A 450 -16.77 6.72 3.64
CA PRO A 450 -16.58 7.00 5.07
C PRO A 450 -17.93 7.12 5.76
N GLN A 451 -18.07 6.50 6.94
CA GLN A 451 -19.25 6.61 7.76
C GLN A 451 -19.22 7.91 8.60
N ALA A 452 -20.35 8.28 9.19
CA ALA A 452 -20.50 9.52 9.97
C ALA A 452 -19.53 9.63 11.15
N ASP A 453 -19.05 8.50 11.68
CA ASP A 453 -18.05 8.49 12.75
C ASP A 453 -16.61 8.80 12.26
N GLY A 454 -16.40 8.96 10.94
CA GLY A 454 -15.12 9.25 10.34
C GLY A 454 -14.07 8.12 10.39
N HIS A 455 -14.43 6.94 10.95
CA HIS A 455 -13.48 5.86 11.23
C HIS A 455 -13.83 4.54 10.56
N HIS A 456 -15.11 4.29 10.33
CA HIS A 456 -15.58 3.11 9.62
C HIS A 456 -15.83 3.42 8.13
N LEU A 457 -15.71 2.39 7.31
CA LEU A 457 -15.97 2.45 5.87
C LEU A 457 -17.06 1.46 5.49
N LYS A 458 -18.01 1.93 4.69
CA LYS A 458 -18.83 1.04 3.88
C LYS A 458 -18.09 0.80 2.56
N LYS A 459 -17.90 -0.48 2.21
CA LYS A 459 -17.23 -0.89 0.96
C LYS A 459 -18.21 -1.63 0.08
N LEU A 460 -18.25 -1.24 -1.18
CA LEU A 460 -18.93 -1.95 -2.25
C LEU A 460 -17.86 -2.42 -3.22
N ASN A 461 -17.65 -3.73 -3.28
CA ASN A 461 -16.61 -4.31 -4.14
C ASN A 461 -17.22 -4.75 -5.45
N MET A 462 -16.59 -4.39 -6.56
CA MET A 462 -16.90 -4.94 -7.87
C MET A 462 -16.35 -6.38 -7.97
N PRO A 463 -16.94 -7.23 -8.82
CA PRO A 463 -16.41 -8.57 -9.10
C PRO A 463 -14.93 -8.52 -9.45
N LYS A 464 -14.13 -9.43 -8.92
CA LYS A 464 -12.69 -9.49 -9.23
C LYS A 464 -12.41 -10.21 -10.54
N ASP A 465 -13.23 -11.19 -10.84
CA ASP A 465 -13.18 -11.97 -12.07
C ASP A 465 -13.83 -11.20 -13.22
N ILE A 466 -13.11 -11.11 -14.34
CA ILE A 466 -13.55 -10.36 -15.52
C ILE A 466 -14.81 -10.96 -16.11
N GLY A 467 -14.91 -12.28 -16.21
CA GLY A 467 -16.07 -12.97 -16.72
C GLY A 467 -17.32 -12.70 -15.90
N THR A 468 -17.19 -12.73 -14.56
CA THR A 468 -18.27 -12.36 -13.64
C THR A 468 -18.68 -10.89 -13.81
N TYR A 469 -17.71 -9.99 -13.96
CA TYR A 469 -17.96 -8.58 -14.17
C TYR A 469 -18.71 -8.29 -15.48
N THR A 470 -18.35 -8.99 -16.55
CA THR A 470 -18.96 -8.82 -17.89
C THR A 470 -20.16 -9.73 -18.14
N GLY A 471 -20.72 -10.37 -17.09
CA GLY A 471 -21.88 -11.25 -17.23
C GLY A 471 -21.59 -12.53 -18.04
N ASN A 472 -20.38 -13.10 -17.86
CA ASN A 472 -19.90 -14.30 -18.53
C ASN A 472 -19.82 -14.14 -20.08
N LEU A 473 -19.25 -13.04 -20.55
CA LEU A 473 -18.73 -13.02 -21.90
C LEU A 473 -17.72 -14.18 -22.03
N PRO A 474 -18.03 -15.25 -22.78
CA PRO A 474 -17.31 -16.52 -22.65
C PRO A 474 -15.85 -16.52 -23.14
N GLN A 475 -15.28 -15.35 -23.43
CA GLN A 475 -13.98 -15.20 -24.09
C GLN A 475 -13.10 -14.09 -23.49
N LEU A 476 -13.49 -13.54 -22.32
CA LEU A 476 -12.66 -12.56 -21.61
C LEU A 476 -11.91 -13.15 -20.43
#